data_202a098d54cb3fd42f4fef8d39699e9a
#
_entry.id   202a098d54cb3fd42f4fef8d39699e9a
#
_cell.length_a   1.000
_cell.length_b   1.000
_cell.length_c   1.000
_cell.angle_alpha   90.00
_cell.angle_beta   90.00
_cell.angle_gamma   90.00
#
_symmetry.space_group_name_H-M   'P 1'
#
loop_
_entity.id
_entity.type
_entity.pdbx_description
1 polymer ?
#
loop_
_entity_poly.entity_id
_entity_poly.type
_entity_poly.pdbx_seq_one_letter_code
_entity_poly.pdbx_strand_id
1 'polypeptide(L)'
;PRHGAGMFFPKTNAVHGIGMAHALDIVFLDRDQNVLRCCRLPRFGMRICRRARAVLELREGEASRLDIRPGMRLQLEPDADIFSQEGGTCRAAK
;
A
#
# COMPACT_ATOMS: atom_id res chain seq x y z
N PRO A 1 6.32 -8.43 -8.24
CA PRO A 1 5.53 -7.35 -8.82
C PRO A 1 6.36 -6.41 -9.65
N ARG A 2 5.70 -5.76 -10.56
CA ARG A 2 6.33 -4.77 -11.41
C ARG A 2 6.73 -3.55 -10.61
N HIS A 3 7.64 -2.79 -11.19
CA HIS A 3 8.08 -1.53 -10.64
C HIS A 3 6.87 -0.59 -10.43
N GLY A 4 6.69 -0.08 -9.23
CA GLY A 4 5.56 0.76 -8.88
C GLY A 4 4.24 0.03 -8.68
N ALA A 5 4.23 -1.29 -8.80
CA ALA A 5 3.05 -2.10 -8.58
C ALA A 5 2.95 -2.50 -7.11
N GLY A 6 1.74 -2.73 -6.65
CA GLY A 6 1.49 -3.13 -5.28
C GLY A 6 0.17 -3.84 -5.14
N MET A 7 -0.17 -4.17 -3.92
CA MET A 7 -1.45 -4.79 -3.58
C MET A 7 -2.31 -3.76 -2.85
N PHE A 8 -3.50 -3.51 -3.37
CA PHE A 8 -4.42 -2.54 -2.82
C PHE A 8 -5.50 -3.23 -2.00
N PHE A 9 -5.70 -2.78 -0.78
CA PHE A 9 -6.71 -3.31 0.13
C PHE A 9 -7.70 -2.21 0.47
N PRO A 10 -8.91 -2.24 -0.08
CA PRO A 10 -9.94 -1.26 0.28
C PRO A 10 -10.50 -1.54 1.68
N LYS A 11 -11.11 -0.53 2.29
CA LYS A 11 -11.79 -0.64 3.57
C LYS A 11 -10.90 -1.24 4.66
N THR A 12 -9.63 -0.85 4.66
CA THR A 12 -8.61 -1.42 5.54
C THR A 12 -7.86 -0.28 6.21
N ASN A 13 -7.63 -0.40 7.50
CA ASN A 13 -6.86 0.59 8.26
C ASN A 13 -5.76 -0.05 9.11
N ALA A 14 -5.57 -1.35 8.99
CA ALA A 14 -4.54 -2.06 9.74
C ALA A 14 -4.00 -3.21 8.90
N VAL A 15 -2.73 -3.47 9.06
CA VAL A 15 -2.05 -4.59 8.39
C VAL A 15 -1.09 -5.24 9.36
N HIS A 16 -0.87 -6.54 9.19
CA HIS A 16 0.18 -7.21 9.94
C HIS A 16 0.89 -8.24 9.06
N GLY A 17 2.18 -8.39 9.33
CA GLY A 17 3.01 -9.35 8.64
C GLY A 17 3.06 -10.65 9.42
N ILE A 18 2.93 -11.77 8.72
CA ILE A 18 2.98 -13.09 9.32
C ILE A 18 3.99 -13.92 8.51
N GLY A 19 5.26 -13.86 8.93
CA GLY A 19 6.28 -14.70 8.33
C GLY A 19 6.56 -14.43 6.86
N MET A 20 6.38 -13.19 6.41
CA MET A 20 6.71 -12.80 5.03
C MET A 20 8.20 -13.00 4.77
N ALA A 21 8.56 -13.25 3.50
CA ALA A 21 9.96 -13.39 3.12
C ALA A 21 10.73 -12.07 3.32
N HIS A 22 10.06 -10.95 3.08
CA HIS A 22 10.66 -9.61 3.16
C HIS A 22 9.70 -8.64 3.85
N ALA A 23 10.24 -7.55 4.35
CA ALA A 23 9.40 -6.44 4.81
C ALA A 23 8.70 -5.78 3.61
N LEU A 24 7.66 -5.03 3.91
CA LEU A 24 6.89 -4.30 2.90
C LEU A 24 6.84 -2.83 3.27
N ASP A 25 6.62 -2.00 2.26
CA ASP A 25 6.24 -0.61 2.48
C ASP A 25 4.72 -0.53 2.51
N ILE A 26 4.19 0.18 3.49
CA ILE A 26 2.75 0.34 3.66
C ILE A 26 2.39 1.80 3.47
N VAL A 27 1.41 2.04 2.62
CA VAL A 27 0.88 3.37 2.38
C VAL A 27 -0.58 3.37 2.83
N PHE A 28 -0.88 4.14 3.87
CA PHE A 28 -2.24 4.31 4.36
C PHE A 28 -2.88 5.46 3.60
N LEU A 29 -4.07 5.21 3.07
CA LEU A 29 -4.78 6.15 2.20
C LEU A 29 -6.15 6.47 2.77
N ASP A 30 -6.62 7.69 2.51
CA ASP A 30 -8.02 8.03 2.77
C ASP A 30 -8.89 7.60 1.58
N ARG A 31 -10.19 7.95 1.62
CA ARG A 31 -11.12 7.54 0.58
C ARG A 31 -10.81 8.13 -0.79
N ASP A 32 -10.06 9.21 -0.84
CA ASP A 32 -9.71 9.89 -2.09
C ASP A 32 -8.28 9.58 -2.52
N GLN A 33 -7.67 8.57 -1.93
CA GLN A 33 -6.28 8.14 -2.17
C GLN A 33 -5.24 9.19 -1.81
N ASN A 34 -5.57 10.08 -0.88
CA ASN A 34 -4.56 10.93 -0.28
C ASN A 34 -3.74 10.09 0.71
N VAL A 35 -2.43 10.25 0.67
CA VAL A 35 -1.53 9.52 1.53
C VAL A 35 -1.59 10.12 2.94
N LEU A 36 -1.98 9.29 3.91
CA LEU A 36 -2.02 9.68 5.31
C LEU A 36 -0.72 9.34 6.01
N ARG A 37 -0.15 8.20 5.69
CA ARG A 37 1.05 7.72 6.35
C ARG A 37 1.76 6.71 5.47
N CYS A 38 3.08 6.77 5.47
CA CYS A 38 3.94 5.74 4.88
C CYS A 38 4.78 5.14 5.97
N CYS A 39 4.86 3.83 6.04
CA CYS A 39 5.70 3.16 7.02
C CYS A 39 6.12 1.79 6.52
N ARG A 40 7.11 1.23 7.18
CA ARG A 40 7.59 -0.10 6.89
C ARG A 40 6.84 -1.11 7.75
N LEU A 41 6.43 -2.22 7.15
CA LEU A 41 5.87 -3.37 7.87
C LEU A 41 6.95 -4.46 7.91
N PRO A 42 7.51 -4.77 9.07
CA PRO A 42 8.50 -5.84 9.16
C PRO A 42 7.84 -7.20 8.91
N ARG A 43 8.65 -8.22 8.69
CA ARG A 43 8.17 -9.58 8.42
C ARG A 43 7.17 -10.08 9.45
N PHE A 44 7.35 -9.68 10.69
CA PHE A 44 6.39 -9.89 11.79
C PHE A 44 6.16 -8.54 12.42
N GLY A 45 4.93 -8.10 12.44
CA GLY A 45 4.64 -6.80 13.01
C GLY A 45 3.27 -6.32 12.59
N MET A 46 2.88 -5.18 13.10
CA MET A 46 1.57 -4.61 12.82
C MET A 46 1.72 -3.11 12.64
N ARG A 47 0.93 -2.56 11.71
CA ARG A 47 0.79 -1.12 11.54
C ARG A 47 -0.69 -0.78 11.45
N ILE A 48 -1.08 0.29 12.12
CA ILE A 48 -2.45 0.76 12.19
C ILE A 48 -2.47 2.25 11.89
N CYS A 49 -3.47 2.66 11.10
CA CYS A 49 -3.76 4.07 10.89
C CYS A 49 -5.28 4.23 10.92
N ARG A 50 -5.82 4.68 12.05
CA ARG A 50 -7.27 4.67 12.28
C ARG A 50 -8.05 5.48 11.26
N ARG A 51 -7.44 6.52 10.70
CA ARG A 51 -8.10 7.39 9.73
C ARG A 51 -8.06 6.83 8.33
N ALA A 52 -7.28 5.77 8.10
CA ALA A 52 -7.17 5.20 6.78
C ALA A 52 -8.46 4.50 6.35
N ARG A 53 -8.70 4.54 5.06
CA ARG A 53 -9.82 3.85 4.41
C ARG A 53 -9.33 2.80 3.43
N ALA A 54 -8.03 2.79 3.14
CA ALA A 54 -7.44 1.81 2.26
C ALA A 54 -5.95 1.71 2.57
N VAL A 55 -5.36 0.61 2.14
CA VAL A 55 -3.94 0.35 2.30
C VAL A 55 -3.37 -0.10 0.96
N LEU A 56 -2.21 0.45 0.61
CA LEU A 56 -1.42 0.00 -0.52
C LEU A 56 -0.15 -0.64 0.04
N GLU A 57 0.09 -1.90 -0.31
CA GLU A 57 1.31 -2.62 0.07
C GLU A 57 2.26 -2.65 -1.12
N LEU A 58 3.47 -2.22 -0.88
CA LEU A 58 4.51 -2.17 -1.90
C LEU A 58 5.71 -3.00 -1.42
N ARG A 59 6.55 -3.38 -2.37
CA ARG A 59 7.83 -4.01 -2.01
C ARG A 59 8.66 -3.02 -1.21
N GLU A 60 9.46 -3.56 -0.31
CA GLU A 60 10.35 -2.73 0.52
C GLU A 60 11.19 -1.82 -0.36
N GLY A 61 11.21 -0.52 -0.01
CA GLY A 61 11.96 0.49 -0.74
C GLY A 61 11.19 1.19 -1.83
N GLU A 62 10.05 0.65 -2.27
CA GLU A 62 9.33 1.23 -3.41
C GLU A 62 8.68 2.57 -3.07
N ALA A 63 8.19 2.74 -1.84
CA ALA A 63 7.60 4.02 -1.47
C ALA A 63 8.63 5.15 -1.56
N SER A 64 9.85 4.88 -1.13
CA SER A 64 10.94 5.86 -1.23
C SER A 64 11.33 6.11 -2.67
N ARG A 65 11.46 5.05 -3.44
CA ARG A 65 11.83 5.17 -4.85
C ARG A 65 10.80 5.96 -5.65
N LEU A 66 9.53 5.78 -5.35
CA LEU A 66 8.43 6.50 -6.01
C LEU A 66 8.19 7.87 -5.37
N ASP A 67 8.92 8.20 -4.32
CA ASP A 67 8.80 9.47 -3.60
C ASP A 67 7.38 9.67 -3.05
N ILE A 68 6.79 8.61 -2.52
CA ILE A 68 5.46 8.68 -1.93
C ILE A 68 5.57 9.27 -0.52
N ARG A 69 4.81 10.32 -0.27
CA ARG A 69 4.85 11.05 1.00
C ARG A 69 3.44 11.40 1.48
N PRO A 70 3.27 11.55 2.80
CA PRO A 70 2.00 12.05 3.33
C PRO A 70 1.58 13.35 2.67
N GLY A 71 0.30 13.48 2.42
CA GLY A 71 -0.28 14.65 1.76
C GLY A 71 -0.38 14.54 0.24
N MET A 72 0.32 13.59 -0.36
CA MET A 72 0.20 13.35 -1.80
C MET A 72 -1.09 12.61 -2.10
N ARG A 73 -1.61 12.82 -3.29
CA ARG A 73 -2.71 12.03 -3.81
C ARG A 73 -2.18 11.07 -4.86
N LEU A 74 -2.52 9.79 -4.70
CA LEU A 74 -2.07 8.77 -5.64
C LEU A 74 -3.16 8.47 -6.65
N GLN A 75 -2.76 8.21 -7.89
CA GLN A 75 -3.61 7.58 -8.88
C GLN A 75 -3.28 6.10 -8.88
N LEU A 76 -4.30 5.27 -8.67
CA LEU A 76 -4.14 3.83 -8.62
C LEU A 76 -4.84 3.23 -9.82
N GLU A 77 -4.07 2.49 -10.62
CA GLU A 77 -4.59 1.81 -11.80
C GLU A 77 -4.66 0.32 -11.50
N PRO A 78 -5.82 -0.31 -11.64
CA PRO A 78 -5.90 -1.75 -11.46
C PRO A 78 -4.98 -2.46 -12.45
N ASP A 79 -4.30 -3.50 -11.96
CA ASP A 79 -3.57 -4.39 -12.85
C ASP A 79 -4.59 -5.33 -13.47
N ALA A 80 -4.73 -5.26 -14.79
CA ALA A 80 -5.77 -6.00 -15.50
C ALA A 80 -5.62 -7.51 -15.39
N ASP A 81 -4.41 -7.99 -15.13
CA ASP A 81 -4.14 -9.42 -15.12
C ASP A 81 -4.39 -10.06 -13.76
N ILE A 82 -4.45 -9.28 -12.69
CA ILE A 82 -4.58 -9.80 -11.33
C ILE A 82 -5.58 -8.93 -10.57
N PHE A 83 -6.72 -9.52 -10.24
CA PHE A 83 -7.75 -8.81 -9.49
C PHE A 83 -8.47 -9.78 -8.56
N SER A 84 -8.69 -9.39 -7.31
CA SER A 84 -9.43 -10.19 -6.35
C SER A 84 -10.56 -9.37 -5.74
N GLN A 85 -11.50 -10.06 -5.08
CA GLN A 85 -12.64 -9.38 -4.46
C GLN A 85 -12.23 -8.55 -3.25
N GLU A 86 -11.20 -8.98 -2.52
CA GLU A 86 -10.79 -8.34 -1.27
C GLU A 86 -9.62 -7.41 -1.46
N GLY A 87 -9.00 -7.46 -2.58
CA GLY A 87 -7.89 -6.61 -2.91
C GLY A 87 -7.52 -6.81 -4.36
N GLY A 88 -6.70 -5.98 -4.87
CA GLY A 88 -6.28 -6.06 -6.26
C GLY A 88 -4.86 -5.57 -6.41
N THR A 89 -4.22 -6.04 -7.47
CA THR A 89 -2.91 -5.53 -7.84
C THR A 89 -3.11 -4.21 -8.58
N CYS A 90 -2.36 -3.21 -8.21
CA CYS A 90 -2.47 -1.91 -8.84
C CYS A 90 -1.10 -1.28 -9.00
N ARG A 91 -1.06 -0.23 -9.78
CA ARG A 91 0.15 0.55 -9.99
C ARG A 91 -0.06 1.93 -9.38
N ALA A 92 0.89 2.35 -8.54
CA ALA A 92 0.87 3.71 -8.01
C ALA A 92 1.44 4.66 -9.04
N ALA A 93 0.76 5.77 -9.26
CA ALA A 93 1.20 6.85 -10.13
C ALA A 93 0.98 8.18 -9.43
N LYS A 94 1.83 9.13 -9.74
CA LYS A 94 1.73 10.46 -9.16
C LYS A 94 0.87 11.37 -10.01
#